data_acb94d377851085af668d82d691a1845
#
_entry.id   acb94d377851085af668d82d691a1845
#
_cell.length_a   1.000
_cell.length_b   1.000
_cell.length_c   1.000
_cell.angle_alpha   90.00
_cell.angle_beta   90.00
_cell.angle_gamma   90.00
#
_symmetry.space_group_name_H-M   'P 1'
#
loop_
_entity.id
_entity.type
_entity.pdbx_description
1 polymer ?
#
loop_
_entity_poly.entity_id
_entity_poly.type
_entity_poly.pdbx_seq_one_letter_code
_entity_poly.pdbx_strand_id
1 'polypeptide(L)'
;LWERLGQDLTLQDLMQQCRFEVLATTKLPMAIDFLNSELKHTGVLAPGMRRLSHYFTAYQAFLVEQAEEDRGRFDFRTALLVLQSEANYKASSAFDRQGLFFFQFEALCRHRLKYDAGLKSMSQDPAYDVAWQEWLLIVQKQLGLVDLADLIYGRSEEFVTYRKRHLGPDARPEYPILFGEREGKIAFANRRKEPLYLFAAMQRHLGYPPVPKREIVDQTLELIPQMQRRLERLEARMKFMEEEQRQGIDITKFFGRGGPPMVDLGENT
;
A
#
# COMPACT_ATOMS: atom_id res chain seq x y z
N LEU A 1 13.71 7.96 3.00
CA LEU A 1 13.43 6.73 2.23
C LEU A 1 12.66 7.03 0.94
N TRP A 2 11.51 7.68 1.03
CA TRP A 2 10.64 7.92 -0.12
C TRP A 2 11.35 8.67 -1.28
N GLU A 3 12.08 9.75 -1.01
CA GLU A 3 12.77 10.56 -2.03
C GLU A 3 13.84 9.80 -2.80
N ARG A 4 14.39 8.74 -2.19
CA ARG A 4 15.48 7.93 -2.77
C ARG A 4 15.01 6.60 -3.35
N LEU A 5 13.74 6.25 -3.14
CA LEU A 5 13.12 5.01 -3.63
C LEU A 5 12.83 5.13 -5.14
N GLY A 6 13.79 5.11 -5.97
CA GLY A 6 13.68 5.28 -7.43
C GLY A 6 15.02 5.57 -8.07
N GLN A 7 16.07 5.64 -7.25
CA GLN A 7 17.43 5.87 -7.68
C GLN A 7 18.21 4.55 -7.67
N ASP A 8 17.86 3.56 -8.46
CA ASP A 8 18.57 2.27 -8.64
C ASP A 8 19.20 1.64 -7.36
N LEU A 9 18.82 2.12 -6.18
CA LEU A 9 19.30 1.65 -4.89
C LEU A 9 18.34 0.60 -4.32
N THR A 10 18.88 -0.46 -3.76
CA THR A 10 18.07 -1.47 -3.07
C THR A 10 17.50 -0.89 -1.78
N LEU A 11 16.34 -1.39 -1.32
CA LEU A 11 15.76 -0.98 -0.04
C LEU A 11 16.72 -1.22 1.13
N GLN A 12 17.56 -2.26 1.04
CA GLN A 12 18.59 -2.58 2.04
C GLN A 12 19.67 -1.49 2.12
N ASP A 13 20.15 -0.99 0.96
CA ASP A 13 21.13 0.10 0.91
C ASP A 13 20.54 1.39 1.45
N LEU A 14 19.28 1.67 1.11
CA LEU A 14 18.55 2.82 1.65
C LEU A 14 18.40 2.77 3.17
N MET A 15 18.09 1.61 3.72
CA MET A 15 18.01 1.41 5.18
C MET A 15 19.37 1.63 5.85
N GLN A 16 20.48 1.18 5.25
CA GLN A 16 21.81 1.46 5.74
C GLN A 16 22.15 2.95 5.73
N GLN A 17 21.83 3.66 4.67
CA GLN A 17 22.03 5.11 4.60
C GLN A 17 21.22 5.84 5.69
N CYS A 18 19.93 5.50 5.84
CA CYS A 18 19.07 6.08 6.87
C CYS A 18 19.64 5.88 8.29
N ARG A 19 20.31 4.77 8.58
CA ARG A 19 20.97 4.52 9.86
C ARG A 19 21.99 5.61 10.21
N PHE A 20 22.78 6.07 9.24
CA PHE A 20 23.80 7.10 9.44
C PHE A 20 23.21 8.51 9.53
N GLU A 21 22.03 8.73 9.00
CA GLU A 21 21.34 10.03 9.03
C GLU A 21 20.57 10.25 10.35
N VAL A 22 20.27 9.18 11.07
CA VAL A 22 19.52 9.23 12.32
C VAL A 22 20.48 9.50 13.49
N LEU A 23 20.02 10.31 14.46
CA LEU A 23 20.79 10.66 15.64
C LEU A 23 21.25 9.40 16.41
N ALA A 24 22.56 9.25 16.55
CA ALA A 24 23.20 8.12 17.23
C ALA A 24 22.88 8.06 18.74
N THR A 25 22.36 9.15 19.31
CA THR A 25 21.95 9.25 20.72
C THR A 25 20.66 8.48 21.04
N THR A 26 19.91 8.07 20.01
CA THR A 26 18.68 7.29 20.15
C THR A 26 18.92 5.79 19.91
N LYS A 27 17.99 4.94 20.31
CA LYS A 27 18.03 3.50 19.96
C LYS A 27 17.51 3.23 18.53
N LEU A 28 17.14 4.27 17.79
CA LEU A 28 16.58 4.14 16.44
C LEU A 28 17.56 3.52 15.41
N PRO A 29 18.88 3.85 15.43
CA PRO A 29 19.85 3.15 14.58
C PRO A 29 19.85 1.63 14.77
N MET A 30 19.74 1.16 16.03
CA MET A 30 19.65 -0.28 16.33
C MET A 30 18.35 -0.90 15.79
N ALA A 31 17.25 -0.17 15.86
CA ALA A 31 15.98 -0.61 15.28
C ALA A 31 16.07 -0.72 13.74
N ILE A 32 16.75 0.22 13.09
CA ILE A 32 17.00 0.18 11.64
C ILE A 32 17.90 -1.00 11.28
N ASP A 33 18.95 -1.27 12.04
CA ASP A 33 19.81 -2.44 11.83
C ASP A 33 19.04 -3.75 11.97
N PHE A 34 18.17 -3.84 12.97
CA PHE A 34 17.30 -5.00 13.16
C PHE A 34 16.37 -5.18 11.95
N LEU A 35 15.68 -4.12 11.50
CA LEU A 35 14.80 -4.17 10.32
C LEU A 35 15.58 -4.55 9.07
N ASN A 36 16.79 -4.04 8.87
CA ASN A 36 17.64 -4.39 7.73
C ASN A 36 18.06 -5.87 7.78
N SER A 37 18.34 -6.40 8.96
CA SER A 37 18.62 -7.83 9.15
C SER A 37 17.41 -8.70 8.82
N GLU A 38 16.22 -8.33 9.34
CA GLU A 38 14.96 -9.03 9.01
C GLU A 38 14.67 -8.98 7.49
N LEU A 39 14.85 -7.82 6.86
CA LEU A 39 14.67 -7.67 5.42
C LEU A 39 15.61 -8.58 4.61
N LYS A 40 16.88 -8.73 5.04
CA LYS A 40 17.85 -9.64 4.40
C LYS A 40 17.45 -11.10 4.53
N HIS A 41 16.85 -11.48 5.64
CA HIS A 41 16.48 -12.87 5.89
C HIS A 41 15.12 -13.26 5.33
N THR A 42 14.14 -12.38 5.40
CA THR A 42 12.74 -12.68 5.07
C THR A 42 12.27 -12.05 3.76
N GLY A 43 12.96 -11.00 3.29
CA GLY A 43 12.55 -10.20 2.14
C GLY A 43 11.45 -9.17 2.45
N VAL A 44 10.93 -9.11 3.69
CA VAL A 44 9.82 -8.24 4.10
C VAL A 44 10.13 -7.51 5.41
N LEU A 45 9.57 -6.29 5.56
CA LEU A 45 9.78 -5.42 6.73
C LEU A 45 8.68 -5.55 7.80
N ALA A 46 7.44 -5.79 7.41
CA ALA A 46 6.28 -5.73 8.29
C ALA A 46 6.40 -6.61 9.55
N PRO A 47 6.90 -7.86 9.50
CA PRO A 47 7.10 -8.67 10.70
C PRO A 47 8.11 -8.06 11.68
N GLY A 48 9.20 -7.48 11.17
CA GLY A 48 10.19 -6.77 11.98
C GLY A 48 9.60 -5.52 12.65
N MET A 49 8.79 -4.74 11.93
CA MET A 49 8.11 -3.57 12.49
C MET A 49 7.15 -3.95 13.63
N ARG A 50 6.42 -5.06 13.51
CA ARG A 50 5.54 -5.56 14.58
C ARG A 50 6.29 -5.92 15.85
N ARG A 51 7.50 -6.46 15.74
CA ARG A 51 8.37 -6.75 16.89
C ARG A 51 8.88 -5.48 17.58
N LEU A 52 8.97 -4.39 16.83
CA LEU A 52 9.40 -3.08 17.31
C LEU A 52 8.20 -2.16 17.63
N SER A 53 7.21 -2.65 18.36
CA SER A 53 5.94 -1.95 18.65
C SER A 53 6.12 -0.60 19.38
N HIS A 54 7.26 -0.36 20.03
CA HIS A 54 7.59 0.92 20.65
C HIS A 54 8.08 2.00 19.67
N TYR A 55 8.46 1.61 18.43
CA TYR A 55 8.81 2.54 17.36
C TYR A 55 7.73 2.65 16.29
N PHE A 56 7.05 1.56 16.02
CA PHE A 56 6.06 1.47 14.96
C PHE A 56 4.70 1.05 15.50
N THR A 57 3.67 1.79 15.15
CA THR A 57 2.30 1.42 15.51
C THR A 57 1.83 0.20 14.72
N ALA A 58 0.81 -0.49 15.21
CA ALA A 58 0.21 -1.62 14.52
C ALA A 58 -0.31 -1.22 13.12
N TYR A 59 -0.86 0.01 12.99
CA TYR A 59 -1.33 0.55 11.73
C TYR A 59 -0.18 0.76 10.73
N GLN A 60 0.96 1.28 11.17
CA GLN A 60 2.14 1.47 10.32
C GLN A 60 2.68 0.14 9.79
N ALA A 61 2.78 -0.86 10.66
CA ALA A 61 3.20 -2.21 10.26
C ALA A 61 2.20 -2.85 9.29
N PHE A 62 0.89 -2.62 9.48
CA PHE A 62 -0.16 -3.08 8.57
C PHE A 62 -0.04 -2.44 7.19
N LEU A 63 0.19 -1.11 7.10
CA LEU A 63 0.34 -0.45 5.80
C LEU A 63 1.53 -1.00 5.01
N VAL A 64 2.67 -1.24 5.68
CA VAL A 64 3.85 -1.84 5.05
C VAL A 64 3.54 -3.27 4.60
N GLU A 65 2.86 -4.08 5.40
CA GLU A 65 2.43 -5.43 5.02
C GLU A 65 1.56 -5.42 3.76
N GLN A 66 0.59 -4.48 3.68
CA GLN A 66 -0.26 -4.37 2.50
C GLN A 66 0.51 -3.95 1.24
N ALA A 67 1.60 -3.20 1.40
CA ALA A 67 2.47 -2.80 0.30
C ALA A 67 3.44 -3.92 -0.14
N GLU A 68 3.77 -4.84 0.78
CA GLU A 68 4.60 -6.01 0.51
C GLU A 68 3.81 -7.18 -0.10
N GLU A 69 2.47 -7.15 -0.03
CA GLU A 69 1.63 -8.16 -0.69
C GLU A 69 1.71 -8.01 -2.22
N ASP A 70 2.00 -9.10 -2.95
CA ASP A 70 2.24 -9.17 -4.40
C ASP A 70 1.06 -8.75 -5.31
N ARG A 71 0.02 -8.16 -4.79
CA ARG A 71 -1.19 -7.79 -5.55
C ARG A 71 -1.09 -6.49 -6.35
N GLY A 72 0.02 -5.75 -6.26
CA GLY A 72 0.34 -4.60 -7.13
C GLY A 72 -0.61 -3.40 -7.07
N ARG A 73 -1.58 -3.38 -6.13
CA ARG A 73 -2.57 -2.30 -6.01
C ARG A 73 -2.13 -1.16 -5.11
N PHE A 74 -1.32 -1.46 -4.12
CA PHE A 74 -0.78 -0.52 -3.16
C PHE A 74 0.73 -0.72 -3.12
N ASP A 75 1.46 0.23 -3.65
CA ASP A 75 2.92 0.15 -3.75
C ASP A 75 3.61 0.71 -2.49
N PHE A 76 4.84 0.27 -2.27
CA PHE A 76 5.62 0.64 -1.10
C PHE A 76 5.92 2.14 -1.04
N ARG A 77 6.07 2.81 -2.18
CA ARG A 77 6.28 4.26 -2.26
C ARG A 77 5.06 5.02 -1.77
N THR A 78 3.86 4.62 -2.20
CA THR A 78 2.59 5.18 -1.71
C THR A 78 2.41 4.93 -0.22
N ALA A 79 2.76 3.72 0.29
CA ALA A 79 2.72 3.43 1.72
C ALA A 79 3.59 4.40 2.53
N LEU A 80 4.82 4.66 2.09
CA LEU A 80 5.72 5.61 2.75
C LEU A 80 5.17 7.04 2.75
N LEU A 81 4.50 7.48 1.67
CA LEU A 81 3.85 8.79 1.63
C LEU A 81 2.69 8.88 2.63
N VAL A 82 1.88 7.84 2.74
CA VAL A 82 0.80 7.78 3.73
C VAL A 82 1.38 7.83 5.15
N LEU A 83 2.42 7.05 5.43
CA LEU A 83 3.11 7.06 6.73
C LEU A 83 3.73 8.42 7.06
N GLN A 84 4.34 9.08 6.09
CA GLN A 84 4.91 10.41 6.24
C GLN A 84 3.81 11.45 6.56
N SER A 85 2.70 11.41 5.83
CA SER A 85 1.57 12.32 6.04
C SER A 85 0.93 12.12 7.40
N GLU A 86 0.78 10.85 7.85
CA GLU A 86 0.29 10.52 9.19
C GLU A 86 1.23 11.04 10.29
N ALA A 87 2.53 10.81 10.14
CA ALA A 87 3.53 11.25 11.12
C ALA A 87 3.55 12.78 11.24
N ASN A 88 3.52 13.50 10.12
CA ASN A 88 3.45 14.95 10.10
C ASN A 88 2.16 15.47 10.74
N TYR A 89 1.03 14.81 10.49
CA TYR A 89 -0.25 15.18 11.11
C TYR A 89 -0.21 14.95 12.61
N LYS A 90 0.27 13.80 13.09
CA LYS A 90 0.44 13.52 14.52
C LYS A 90 1.38 14.50 15.24
N ALA A 91 2.36 15.05 14.53
CA ALA A 91 3.29 16.05 15.06
C ALA A 91 2.76 17.49 14.99
N SER A 92 1.68 17.74 14.28
CA SER A 92 1.13 19.07 14.09
C SER A 92 0.30 19.54 15.29
N SER A 93 0.21 20.87 15.47
CA SER A 93 -0.68 21.47 16.48
C SER A 93 -2.17 21.32 16.16
N ALA A 94 -2.51 20.97 14.92
CA ALA A 94 -3.88 20.74 14.47
C ALA A 94 -4.32 19.27 14.67
N PHE A 95 -3.50 18.45 15.31
CA PHE A 95 -3.81 17.04 15.54
C PHE A 95 -5.05 16.87 16.41
N ASP A 96 -5.99 16.07 15.94
CA ASP A 96 -7.10 15.52 16.69
C ASP A 96 -7.34 14.05 16.34
N ARG A 97 -8.03 13.33 17.24
CA ARG A 97 -8.31 11.90 17.06
C ARG A 97 -9.34 11.64 15.96
N GLN A 98 -10.30 12.55 15.80
CA GLN A 98 -11.30 12.47 14.75
C GLN A 98 -10.65 12.56 13.38
N GLY A 99 -9.78 13.55 13.19
CA GLY A 99 -9.03 13.71 11.95
C GLY A 99 -8.09 12.54 11.67
N LEU A 100 -7.43 12.00 12.71
CA LEU A 100 -6.61 10.79 12.55
C LEU A 100 -7.44 9.59 12.08
N PHE A 101 -8.63 9.38 12.69
CA PHE A 101 -9.54 8.32 12.27
C PHE A 101 -9.92 8.47 10.81
N PHE A 102 -10.35 9.66 10.40
CA PHE A 102 -10.74 9.90 9.01
C PHE A 102 -9.58 9.72 8.05
N PHE A 103 -8.39 10.21 8.38
CA PHE A 103 -7.19 10.02 7.55
C PHE A 103 -6.86 8.54 7.35
N GLN A 104 -6.76 7.77 8.45
CA GLN A 104 -6.44 6.35 8.40
C GLN A 104 -7.52 5.55 7.68
N PHE A 105 -8.80 5.80 7.99
CA PHE A 105 -9.90 5.09 7.35
C PHE A 105 -10.07 5.45 5.88
N GLU A 106 -9.90 6.72 5.52
CA GLU A 106 -9.89 7.15 4.11
C GLU A 106 -8.74 6.51 3.33
N ALA A 107 -7.56 6.31 3.95
CA ALA A 107 -6.45 5.59 3.33
C ALA A 107 -6.83 4.13 3.04
N LEU A 108 -7.51 3.43 3.98
CA LEU A 108 -8.03 2.09 3.73
C LEU A 108 -8.98 2.05 2.53
N CYS A 109 -9.91 3.01 2.44
CA CYS A 109 -10.91 3.08 1.38
C CYS A 109 -10.28 3.39 0.01
N ARG A 110 -9.42 4.43 -0.06
CA ARG A 110 -8.82 4.88 -1.33
C ARG A 110 -7.90 3.85 -1.95
N HIS A 111 -7.14 3.17 -1.13
CA HIS A 111 -6.20 2.15 -1.58
C HIS A 111 -6.80 0.74 -1.60
N ARG A 112 -8.08 0.59 -1.23
CA ARG A 112 -8.81 -0.70 -1.17
C ARG A 112 -8.06 -1.75 -0.35
N LEU A 113 -7.54 -1.32 0.79
CA LEU A 113 -6.83 -2.20 1.71
C LEU A 113 -7.83 -3.10 2.47
N LYS A 114 -7.31 -4.10 3.17
CA LYS A 114 -8.12 -5.03 3.96
C LYS A 114 -8.74 -4.31 5.17
N TYR A 115 -10.04 -4.01 5.11
CA TYR A 115 -10.75 -3.24 6.15
C TYR A 115 -10.67 -3.89 7.53
N ASP A 116 -10.88 -5.20 7.60
CA ASP A 116 -10.91 -5.93 8.87
C ASP A 116 -9.57 -5.82 9.61
N ALA A 117 -8.48 -6.16 8.94
CA ALA A 117 -7.13 -6.05 9.50
C ALA A 117 -6.72 -4.59 9.74
N GLY A 118 -7.13 -3.68 8.84
CA GLY A 118 -6.87 -2.24 8.96
C GLY A 118 -7.54 -1.63 10.19
N LEU A 119 -8.83 -1.82 10.38
CA LEU A 119 -9.56 -1.33 11.56
C LEU A 119 -9.05 -1.94 12.86
N LYS A 120 -8.71 -3.24 12.86
CA LYS A 120 -8.06 -3.88 13.99
C LYS A 120 -6.70 -3.25 14.30
N SER A 121 -5.90 -2.93 13.31
CA SER A 121 -4.61 -2.27 13.52
C SER A 121 -4.77 -0.82 14.00
N MET A 122 -5.79 -0.10 13.50
CA MET A 122 -6.14 1.24 14.01
C MET A 122 -6.54 1.18 15.48
N SER A 123 -7.35 0.20 15.91
CA SER A 123 -7.75 0.07 17.32
C SER A 123 -6.58 -0.15 18.28
N GLN A 124 -5.42 -0.56 17.79
CA GLN A 124 -4.20 -0.76 18.57
C GLN A 124 -3.25 0.45 18.53
N ASP A 125 -3.61 1.53 17.83
CA ASP A 125 -2.79 2.74 17.79
C ASP A 125 -2.88 3.48 19.14
N PRO A 126 -1.75 3.78 19.80
CA PRO A 126 -1.72 4.46 21.10
C PRO A 126 -2.30 5.88 21.08
N ALA A 127 -2.51 6.47 19.91
CA ALA A 127 -3.18 7.76 19.78
C ALA A 127 -4.66 7.71 20.18
N TYR A 128 -5.27 6.53 20.16
CA TYR A 128 -6.66 6.32 20.55
C TYR A 128 -6.77 5.89 22.01
N ASP A 129 -7.70 6.51 22.75
CA ASP A 129 -8.09 6.06 24.08
C ASP A 129 -9.02 4.83 24.01
N VAL A 130 -9.33 4.26 25.18
CA VAL A 130 -10.14 3.04 25.30
C VAL A 130 -11.49 3.18 24.59
N ALA A 131 -12.15 4.35 24.69
CA ALA A 131 -13.44 4.59 24.06
C ALA A 131 -13.35 4.53 22.52
N TRP A 132 -12.29 5.09 21.94
CA TRP A 132 -12.02 5.01 20.51
C TRP A 132 -11.65 3.58 20.08
N GLN A 133 -10.81 2.89 20.84
CA GLN A 133 -10.40 1.51 20.56
C GLN A 133 -11.61 0.57 20.49
N GLU A 134 -12.50 0.65 21.49
CA GLU A 134 -13.75 -0.13 21.53
C GLU A 134 -14.66 0.21 20.35
N TRP A 135 -14.81 1.49 20.04
CA TRP A 135 -15.64 1.91 18.92
C TRP A 135 -15.10 1.44 17.58
N LEU A 136 -13.78 1.48 17.36
CA LEU A 136 -13.15 0.98 16.14
C LEU A 136 -13.41 -0.52 15.94
N LEU A 137 -13.43 -1.32 17.01
CA LEU A 137 -13.80 -2.73 16.94
C LEU A 137 -15.30 -2.94 16.65
N ILE A 138 -16.16 -2.00 17.06
CA ILE A 138 -17.58 -1.99 16.68
C ILE A 138 -17.70 -1.67 15.18
N VAL A 139 -17.00 -0.64 14.69
CA VAL A 139 -16.97 -0.29 13.26
C VAL A 139 -16.49 -1.48 12.44
N GLN A 140 -15.43 -2.17 12.85
CA GLN A 140 -14.91 -3.37 12.20
C GLN A 140 -16.01 -4.43 11.98
N LYS A 141 -16.82 -4.68 12.99
CA LYS A 141 -17.90 -5.69 12.93
C LYS A 141 -19.14 -5.25 12.14
N GLN A 142 -19.41 -3.96 12.10
CA GLN A 142 -20.62 -3.40 11.52
C GLN A 142 -20.42 -2.81 10.12
N LEU A 143 -19.19 -2.62 9.69
CA LEU A 143 -18.88 -2.10 8.36
C LEU A 143 -19.44 -3.02 7.27
N GLY A 144 -20.22 -2.43 6.34
CA GLY A 144 -20.94 -3.17 5.32
C GLY A 144 -22.36 -3.59 5.70
N LEU A 145 -22.71 -3.62 7.00
CA LEU A 145 -24.08 -3.83 7.50
C LEU A 145 -24.76 -2.50 7.80
N VAL A 146 -24.00 -1.56 8.35
CA VAL A 146 -24.47 -0.23 8.73
C VAL A 146 -23.64 0.81 7.97
N ASP A 147 -24.29 1.89 7.55
CA ASP A 147 -23.61 3.02 6.91
C ASP A 147 -22.62 3.65 7.90
N LEU A 148 -21.40 3.93 7.45
CA LEU A 148 -20.37 4.60 8.26
C LEU A 148 -20.89 5.93 8.82
N ALA A 149 -21.65 6.70 8.03
CA ALA A 149 -22.23 7.96 8.46
C ALA A 149 -23.20 7.76 9.64
N ASP A 150 -23.94 6.65 9.69
CA ASP A 150 -24.82 6.31 10.82
C ASP A 150 -24.03 5.92 12.06
N LEU A 151 -22.91 5.20 11.91
CA LEU A 151 -22.02 4.85 13.03
C LEU A 151 -21.39 6.08 13.67
N ILE A 152 -20.97 7.06 12.85
CA ILE A 152 -20.42 8.33 13.31
C ILE A 152 -21.52 9.17 13.97
N TYR A 153 -22.67 9.32 13.30
CA TYR A 153 -23.79 10.08 13.83
C TYR A 153 -24.24 9.59 15.21
N GLY A 154 -24.37 8.27 15.38
CA GLY A 154 -24.76 7.66 16.64
C GLY A 154 -23.78 7.93 17.80
N ARG A 155 -22.53 8.31 17.50
CA ARG A 155 -21.51 8.66 18.50
C ARG A 155 -21.22 10.17 18.57
N SER A 156 -22.15 11.02 18.08
CA SER A 156 -21.99 12.47 18.04
C SER A 156 -22.84 13.22 19.05
N GLU A 157 -22.42 14.43 19.41
CA GLU A 157 -23.20 15.35 20.26
C GLU A 157 -24.52 15.74 19.60
N GLU A 158 -24.60 15.83 18.29
CA GLU A 158 -25.82 16.10 17.54
C GLU A 158 -26.88 15.02 17.81
N PHE A 159 -26.46 13.75 17.81
CA PHE A 159 -27.39 12.66 18.15
C PHE A 159 -27.88 12.72 19.59
N VAL A 160 -27.05 13.10 20.55
CA VAL A 160 -27.47 13.34 21.95
C VAL A 160 -28.49 14.45 22.02
N THR A 161 -28.24 15.55 21.31
CA THR A 161 -29.16 16.69 21.25
C THR A 161 -30.52 16.31 20.63
N TYR A 162 -30.45 15.54 19.53
CA TYR A 162 -31.67 14.99 18.91
C TYR A 162 -32.47 14.12 19.89
N ARG A 163 -31.83 13.19 20.60
CA ARG A 163 -32.49 12.33 21.59
C ARG A 163 -33.13 13.11 22.73
N LYS A 164 -32.42 14.09 23.28
CA LYS A 164 -32.96 14.94 24.37
C LYS A 164 -34.21 15.70 23.94
N ARG A 165 -34.26 16.19 22.70
CA ARG A 165 -35.44 16.90 22.18
C ARG A 165 -36.65 15.99 21.99
N HIS A 166 -36.46 14.73 21.62
CA HIS A 166 -37.55 13.83 21.26
C HIS A 166 -37.97 12.86 22.39
N LEU A 167 -37.03 12.48 23.26
CA LEU A 167 -37.21 11.44 24.28
C LEU A 167 -37.10 11.99 25.71
N GLY A 168 -36.80 13.30 25.86
CA GLY A 168 -36.66 13.94 27.16
C GLY A 168 -35.21 14.19 27.59
N PRO A 169 -35.00 15.03 28.63
CA PRO A 169 -33.68 15.51 29.06
C PRO A 169 -32.73 14.38 29.52
N ASP A 170 -33.29 13.28 30.05
CA ASP A 170 -32.51 12.15 30.57
C ASP A 170 -32.11 11.12 29.50
N ALA A 171 -32.53 11.32 28.25
CA ALA A 171 -32.27 10.40 27.15
C ALA A 171 -30.82 10.47 26.60
N ARG A 172 -29.84 10.40 27.52
CA ARG A 172 -28.42 10.36 27.13
C ARG A 172 -28.02 8.90 26.84
N PRO A 173 -27.24 8.64 25.76
CA PRO A 173 -26.72 7.29 25.51
C PRO A 173 -25.72 6.89 26.61
N GLU A 174 -25.67 5.60 26.95
CA GLU A 174 -24.76 5.04 27.96
C GLU A 174 -23.31 4.91 27.45
N TYR A 175 -23.09 5.02 26.14
CA TYR A 175 -21.80 4.89 25.51
C TYR A 175 -21.10 6.24 25.32
N PRO A 176 -19.74 6.27 25.21
CA PRO A 176 -18.98 7.49 25.01
C PRO A 176 -19.33 8.21 23.71
N ILE A 177 -19.35 9.52 23.75
CA ILE A 177 -19.48 10.40 22.58
C ILE A 177 -18.06 10.71 22.07
N LEU A 178 -17.83 10.48 20.78
CA LEU A 178 -16.52 10.59 20.14
C LEU A 178 -16.44 11.75 19.14
N PHE A 179 -17.58 12.20 18.65
CA PHE A 179 -17.68 13.25 17.64
C PHE A 179 -18.49 14.43 18.16
N GLY A 180 -18.13 15.63 17.76
CA GLY A 180 -18.84 16.83 18.12
C GLY A 180 -20.16 17.00 17.36
N GLU A 181 -20.80 18.15 17.59
CA GLU A 181 -22.08 18.50 16.96
C GLU A 181 -21.95 18.66 15.44
N ARG A 182 -20.84 19.29 14.98
CA ARG A 182 -20.62 19.56 13.55
C ARG A 182 -20.36 18.28 12.77
N GLU A 183 -19.52 17.40 13.29
CA GLU A 183 -19.24 16.09 12.68
C GLU A 183 -20.52 15.26 12.61
N GLY A 184 -21.37 15.33 13.66
CA GLY A 184 -22.67 14.69 13.68
C GLY A 184 -23.60 15.21 12.57
N LYS A 185 -23.67 16.52 12.36
CA LYS A 185 -24.46 17.14 11.28
C LYS A 185 -23.93 16.75 9.90
N ILE A 186 -22.60 16.76 9.72
CA ILE A 186 -21.97 16.34 8.46
C ILE A 186 -22.28 14.86 8.19
N ALA A 187 -22.13 14.00 9.17
CA ALA A 187 -22.44 12.59 9.06
C ALA A 187 -23.92 12.38 8.70
N PHE A 188 -24.84 13.02 9.41
CA PHE A 188 -26.27 12.95 9.13
C PHE A 188 -26.62 13.36 7.70
N ALA A 189 -26.04 14.45 7.21
CA ALA A 189 -26.27 14.96 5.85
C ALA A 189 -25.68 14.05 4.75
N ASN A 190 -24.73 13.19 5.08
CA ASN A 190 -24.06 12.30 4.13
C ASN A 190 -24.51 10.82 4.24
N ARG A 191 -25.53 10.53 5.01
CA ARG A 191 -26.15 9.19 5.09
C ARG A 191 -26.57 8.70 3.72
N ARG A 192 -26.35 7.43 3.45
CA ARG A 192 -26.73 6.74 2.20
C ARG A 192 -26.14 7.39 0.93
N LYS A 193 -25.12 8.21 1.07
CA LYS A 193 -24.35 8.77 -0.01
C LYS A 193 -23.02 8.02 -0.15
N GLU A 194 -22.38 8.25 -1.27
CA GLU A 194 -21.04 7.70 -1.50
C GLU A 194 -20.05 8.20 -0.41
N PRO A 195 -19.25 7.33 0.22
CA PRO A 195 -18.36 7.68 1.33
C PRO A 195 -17.38 8.81 1.03
N LEU A 196 -17.05 9.02 -0.25
CA LEU A 196 -16.15 10.11 -0.68
C LEU A 196 -16.68 11.50 -0.33
N TYR A 197 -18.02 11.70 -0.32
CA TYR A 197 -18.60 12.99 0.07
C TYR A 197 -18.44 13.24 1.57
N LEU A 198 -18.58 12.19 2.38
CA LEU A 198 -18.34 12.26 3.82
C LEU A 198 -16.90 12.62 4.11
N PHE A 199 -15.93 11.94 3.47
CA PHE A 199 -14.50 12.23 3.64
C PHE A 199 -14.16 13.65 3.22
N ALA A 200 -14.62 14.11 2.07
CA ALA A 200 -14.36 15.47 1.59
C ALA A 200 -14.94 16.56 2.52
N ALA A 201 -16.11 16.31 3.11
CA ALA A 201 -16.72 17.24 4.06
C ALA A 201 -15.97 17.24 5.42
N MET A 202 -15.60 16.05 5.92
CA MET A 202 -14.85 15.92 7.17
C MET A 202 -13.43 16.46 7.04
N GLN A 203 -12.75 16.25 5.91
CA GLN A 203 -11.43 16.80 5.67
C GLN A 203 -11.42 18.34 5.72
N ARG A 204 -12.41 18.99 5.11
CA ARG A 204 -12.54 20.45 5.17
C ARG A 204 -12.85 20.97 6.56
N HIS A 205 -13.54 20.17 7.36
CA HIS A 205 -13.94 20.57 8.72
C HIS A 205 -12.80 20.34 9.72
N LEU A 206 -12.20 19.15 9.73
CA LEU A 206 -11.18 18.72 10.69
C LEU A 206 -9.76 19.12 10.27
N GLY A 207 -9.54 19.46 9.00
CA GLY A 207 -8.23 19.90 8.50
C GLY A 207 -7.15 18.80 8.45
N TYR A 208 -7.54 17.52 8.46
CA TYR A 208 -6.55 16.46 8.30
C TYR A 208 -5.97 16.46 6.86
N PRO A 209 -4.72 16.00 6.66
CA PRO A 209 -4.06 16.06 5.37
C PRO A 209 -4.77 15.17 4.33
N PRO A 210 -4.73 15.53 3.05
CA PRO A 210 -5.24 14.68 1.99
C PRO A 210 -4.45 13.37 1.95
N VAL A 211 -5.18 12.25 1.79
CA VAL A 211 -4.54 10.94 1.64
C VAL A 211 -3.78 10.91 0.30
N PRO A 212 -2.47 10.60 0.31
CA PRO A 212 -1.67 10.48 -0.89
C PRO A 212 -2.28 9.48 -1.87
N LYS A 213 -2.33 9.85 -3.14
CA LYS A 213 -2.79 8.97 -4.21
C LYS A 213 -1.58 8.21 -4.76
N ARG A 214 -1.83 7.02 -5.31
CA ARG A 214 -0.83 6.34 -6.11
C ARG A 214 -0.41 7.27 -7.26
N GLU A 215 0.86 7.58 -7.36
CA GLU A 215 1.40 8.18 -8.57
C GLU A 215 1.29 7.13 -9.68
N ILE A 216 0.36 7.34 -10.59
CA ILE A 216 0.38 6.61 -11.85
C ILE A 216 1.58 7.21 -12.59
N VAL A 217 2.76 6.63 -12.39
CA VAL A 217 3.87 6.85 -13.32
C VAL A 217 3.32 6.39 -14.64
N ASP A 218 3.24 7.32 -15.59
CA ASP A 218 2.70 7.03 -16.92
C ASP A 218 3.73 6.13 -17.63
N GLN A 219 3.63 4.82 -17.33
CA GLN A 219 4.49 3.78 -17.91
C GLN A 219 4.34 3.72 -19.43
N THR A 220 3.34 4.41 -19.99
CA THR A 220 3.19 4.52 -21.44
C THR A 220 4.41 5.16 -22.10
N LEU A 221 5.05 6.14 -21.44
CA LEU A 221 6.28 6.76 -21.95
C LEU A 221 7.49 5.79 -21.94
N GLU A 222 7.52 4.82 -21.03
CA GLU A 222 8.57 3.78 -20.99
C GLU A 222 8.17 2.51 -21.72
N LEU A 223 6.87 2.16 -21.74
CA LEU A 223 6.35 0.99 -22.45
C LEU A 223 6.47 1.14 -23.97
N ILE A 224 6.26 2.33 -24.53
CA ILE A 224 6.37 2.57 -25.98
C ILE A 224 7.78 2.24 -26.50
N PRO A 225 8.90 2.76 -25.92
CA PRO A 225 10.25 2.38 -26.33
C PRO A 225 10.57 0.90 -26.11
N GLN A 226 10.05 0.28 -25.04
CA GLN A 226 10.24 -1.15 -24.79
C GLN A 226 9.48 -2.01 -25.79
N MET A 227 8.25 -1.63 -26.14
CA MET A 227 7.46 -2.31 -27.17
C MET A 227 8.10 -2.13 -28.56
N GLN A 228 8.62 -0.95 -28.89
CA GLN A 228 9.36 -0.72 -30.12
C GLN A 228 10.59 -1.61 -30.22
N ARG A 229 11.43 -1.67 -29.18
CA ARG A 229 12.59 -2.58 -29.14
C ARG A 229 12.21 -4.05 -29.24
N ARG A 230 11.04 -4.42 -28.72
CA ARG A 230 10.54 -5.80 -28.79
C ARG A 230 10.03 -6.13 -30.19
N LEU A 231 9.37 -5.18 -30.85
CA LEU A 231 8.94 -5.29 -32.25
C LEU A 231 10.15 -5.38 -33.19
N GLU A 232 11.14 -4.50 -33.04
CA GLU A 232 12.38 -4.53 -33.82
C GLU A 232 13.11 -5.88 -33.68
N ARG A 233 13.15 -6.45 -32.46
CA ARG A 233 13.74 -7.79 -32.25
C ARG A 233 12.94 -8.90 -32.92
N LEU A 234 11.61 -8.81 -32.93
CA LEU A 234 10.74 -9.79 -33.58
C LEU A 234 10.84 -9.68 -35.10
N GLU A 235 10.88 -8.45 -35.62
CA GLU A 235 11.09 -8.20 -37.06
C GLU A 235 12.45 -8.72 -37.54
N ALA A 236 13.52 -8.44 -36.79
CA ALA A 236 14.86 -8.98 -37.09
C ALA A 236 14.86 -10.50 -37.07
N ARG A 237 14.18 -11.13 -36.11
CA ARG A 237 14.09 -12.59 -36.03
C ARG A 237 13.24 -13.20 -37.15
N MET A 238 12.15 -12.55 -37.53
CA MET A 238 11.34 -12.97 -38.68
C MET A 238 12.15 -12.86 -39.98
N LYS A 239 12.85 -11.74 -40.17
CA LYS A 239 13.72 -11.55 -41.36
C LYS A 239 14.81 -12.62 -41.43
N PHE A 240 15.40 -12.98 -40.30
CA PHE A 240 16.41 -14.05 -40.25
C PHE A 240 15.79 -15.42 -40.61
N MET A 241 14.61 -15.73 -40.14
CA MET A 241 13.89 -16.96 -40.50
C MET A 241 13.46 -16.99 -41.98
N GLU A 242 13.05 -15.84 -42.52
CA GLU A 242 12.74 -15.72 -43.97
C GLU A 242 13.98 -15.89 -44.84
N GLU A 243 15.12 -15.35 -44.41
CA GLU A 243 16.41 -15.55 -45.10
C GLU A 243 16.89 -17.00 -45.03
N GLU A 244 16.70 -17.68 -43.89
CA GLU A 244 16.95 -19.11 -43.75
C GLU A 244 16.03 -19.96 -44.65
N GLN A 245 14.76 -19.60 -44.76
CA GLN A 245 13.81 -20.27 -45.66
C GLN A 245 14.12 -20.01 -47.14
N ARG A 246 14.58 -18.79 -47.49
CA ARG A 246 14.93 -18.45 -48.89
C ARG A 246 16.27 -19.04 -49.31
N GLN A 247 17.21 -19.18 -48.37
CA GLN A 247 18.51 -19.83 -48.62
C GLN A 247 18.41 -21.33 -48.46
N GLY A 248 17.24 -21.96 -48.58
CA GLY A 248 16.96 -23.35 -48.40
C GLY A 248 18.21 -24.16 -48.15
N ILE A 249 18.36 -24.76 -46.99
CA ILE A 249 19.53 -25.58 -46.65
C ILE A 249 19.68 -26.59 -47.78
N ASP A 250 20.63 -26.34 -48.65
CA ASP A 250 20.99 -27.27 -49.71
C ASP A 250 21.71 -28.47 -49.07
N ILE A 251 20.89 -29.37 -48.54
CA ILE A 251 21.32 -30.60 -47.85
C ILE A 251 22.22 -31.43 -48.79
N THR A 252 22.13 -31.20 -50.11
CA THR A 252 22.97 -31.90 -51.09
C THR A 252 24.45 -31.51 -50.97
N LYS A 253 24.79 -30.33 -50.43
CA LYS A 253 26.19 -29.95 -50.18
C LYS A 253 26.80 -30.65 -48.97
N PHE A 254 26.02 -31.18 -48.09
CA PHE A 254 26.52 -31.95 -46.94
C PHE A 254 26.70 -33.44 -47.23
N PHE A 255 26.04 -33.97 -48.26
CA PHE A 255 26.14 -35.38 -48.64
C PHE A 255 27.02 -35.63 -49.87
N GLY A 256 27.60 -34.61 -50.44
CA GLY A 256 28.46 -34.71 -51.63
C GLY A 256 29.93 -34.55 -51.34
N ARG A 257 30.54 -35.44 -50.58
CA ARG A 257 32.00 -35.80 -50.64
C ARG A 257 32.33 -36.75 -49.48
N GLY A 258 32.47 -38.02 -49.85
CA GLY A 258 33.01 -39.01 -48.92
C GLY A 258 32.38 -40.40 -49.09
N GLY A 259 32.38 -40.91 -50.31
CA GLY A 259 32.23 -42.35 -50.49
C GLY A 259 33.50 -43.05 -49.90
N PRO A 260 33.35 -44.14 -49.16
CA PRO A 260 34.50 -44.87 -48.63
C PRO A 260 35.27 -45.47 -49.78
N PRO A 261 36.63 -45.56 -49.70
CA PRO A 261 37.48 -46.20 -50.75
C PRO A 261 37.11 -47.68 -50.85
N MET A 262 36.83 -48.10 -52.06
CA MET A 262 36.66 -49.52 -52.37
C MET A 262 37.98 -50.24 -52.03
N VAL A 263 37.88 -51.15 -51.10
CA VAL A 263 38.97 -52.11 -50.83
C VAL A 263 38.91 -53.17 -51.91
N ASP A 264 39.92 -53.15 -52.73
CA ASP A 264 40.22 -54.17 -53.78
C ASP A 264 40.60 -55.50 -53.10
N LEU A 265 39.71 -56.45 -53.16
CA LEU A 265 39.98 -57.83 -52.71
C LEU A 265 40.55 -58.54 -53.97
N GLY A 266 41.88 -58.44 -54.12
CA GLY A 266 42.58 -59.24 -55.07
C GLY A 266 42.42 -60.74 -54.78
N GLU A 267 41.90 -61.45 -55.76
CA GLU A 267 42.01 -62.93 -55.88
C GLU A 267 43.45 -63.35 -55.84
N ASN A 268 43.74 -64.33 -55.02
CA ASN A 268 44.79 -65.28 -55.35
C ASN A 268 44.50 -66.63 -54.67
N THR A 269 44.21 -67.59 -55.55
CA THR A 269 44.50 -69.05 -55.54
C THR A 269 44.55 -69.76 -54.20
#